data_fac3ac5ac3f6bcb6b4054a42f5e51932
#
_entry.id   fac3ac5ac3f6bcb6b4054a42f5e51932
#
_cell.length_a   1.000
_cell.length_b   1.000
_cell.length_c   1.000
_cell.angle_alpha   90.00
_cell.angle_beta   90.00
_cell.angle_gamma   90.00
#
_symmetry.space_group_name_H-M   'P 1'
#
loop_
_entity.id
_entity.type
_entity.pdbx_description
1 polymer ?
#
loop_
_entity_poly.entity_id
_entity_poly.type
_entity_poly.pdbx_seq_one_letter_code
_entity_poly.pdbx_strand_id
1 'polypeptide(L)'
;MAIQLQEESITSAESTASELRPTVLVFDSGVGGLSVYNEVRQLLPNLHYIYAFDNVAFPYGEKSEEFIVTRVVDIVDAVAKRYPLSMVIIACNTASTVSLPALRARFAFPVVGVVPAIKPAARLTRNGIVGLLATRATVRRPYTRDLVAQFASECKTEMLGSAELVELAEMKLHGQTIPLETVRRVLQPWLRMSEPPDTVVLGCTHFPLLAEELQAVLPEGTRLIDSGAAIARRTVWLLEHEAPKACSTHANLALCMEITPETVQLMPVLQRYGFEKLEKLAL
;
A
#
# COMPACT_ATOMS: atom_id res chain seq x y z
N MET A 1 -57.97 9.89 46.53
CA MET A 1 -57.94 8.93 45.43
C MET A 1 -56.75 9.39 44.52
N ALA A 2 -55.58 8.80 44.72
CA ALA A 2 -54.36 9.13 44.02
C ALA A 2 -54.13 8.11 42.92
N ILE A 3 -54.02 8.55 41.70
CA ILE A 3 -53.73 7.73 40.52
C ILE A 3 -52.20 7.72 40.37
N GLN A 4 -51.60 6.54 40.61
CA GLN A 4 -50.18 6.27 40.30
C GLN A 4 -50.04 6.05 38.80
N LEU A 5 -49.26 6.90 38.16
CA LEU A 5 -48.73 6.68 36.82
C LEU A 5 -47.46 5.84 36.96
N GLN A 6 -47.49 4.63 36.43
CA GLN A 6 -46.33 3.78 36.24
C GLN A 6 -45.55 4.32 35.00
N GLU A 7 -44.32 4.78 35.21
CA GLU A 7 -43.33 5.02 34.15
C GLU A 7 -42.79 3.66 33.67
N GLU A 8 -43.24 3.23 32.52
CA GLU A 8 -42.61 2.12 31.80
C GLU A 8 -41.28 2.59 31.22
N SER A 9 -40.21 2.12 31.81
CA SER A 9 -38.84 2.29 31.35
C SER A 9 -38.62 1.48 30.07
N ILE A 10 -38.70 2.10 28.91
CA ILE A 10 -38.34 1.47 27.65
C ILE A 10 -36.80 1.52 27.56
N THR A 11 -36.16 0.44 27.98
CA THR A 11 -34.76 0.18 27.66
C THR A 11 -34.69 -0.26 26.21
N SER A 12 -34.39 0.67 25.32
CA SER A 12 -33.98 0.35 23.96
C SER A 12 -32.60 -0.30 23.99
N ALA A 13 -32.59 -1.63 24.03
CA ALA A 13 -31.41 -2.38 23.66
C ALA A 13 -31.21 -2.19 22.14
N GLU A 14 -30.45 -1.18 21.73
CA GLU A 14 -29.92 -1.12 20.40
C GLU A 14 -28.95 -2.30 20.23
N SER A 15 -29.50 -3.39 19.72
CA SER A 15 -28.71 -4.43 19.08
C SER A 15 -27.99 -3.79 17.88
N THR A 16 -26.71 -3.46 18.04
CA THR A 16 -25.85 -3.14 16.91
C THR A 16 -25.72 -4.40 16.05
N ALA A 17 -26.69 -4.58 15.16
CA ALA A 17 -26.54 -5.54 14.08
C ALA A 17 -25.28 -5.16 13.34
N SER A 18 -24.23 -5.97 13.44
CA SER A 18 -22.97 -5.79 12.72
C SER A 18 -23.29 -5.78 11.23
N GLU A 19 -23.16 -4.60 10.60
CA GLU A 19 -23.47 -4.43 9.19
C GLU A 19 -22.53 -5.28 8.33
N LEU A 20 -23.11 -5.97 7.35
CA LEU A 20 -22.38 -6.73 6.34
C LEU A 20 -21.55 -5.77 5.48
N ARG A 21 -20.22 -5.90 5.49
CA ARG A 21 -19.29 -5.03 4.77
C ARG A 21 -18.53 -5.83 3.73
N PRO A 22 -18.35 -5.29 2.49
CA PRO A 22 -17.49 -5.92 1.49
C PRO A 22 -16.08 -6.16 2.03
N THR A 23 -15.51 -7.34 1.75
CA THR A 23 -14.18 -7.71 2.23
C THR A 23 -13.11 -7.39 1.18
N VAL A 24 -12.14 -6.59 1.53
CA VAL A 24 -11.02 -6.21 0.67
C VAL A 24 -9.71 -6.69 1.28
N LEU A 25 -8.97 -7.50 0.53
CA LEU A 25 -7.60 -7.86 0.85
C LEU A 25 -6.65 -6.77 0.34
N VAL A 26 -5.82 -6.24 1.23
CA VAL A 26 -4.67 -5.41 0.87
C VAL A 26 -3.41 -6.22 1.16
N PHE A 27 -2.64 -6.52 0.12
CA PHE A 27 -1.41 -7.31 0.22
C PHE A 27 -0.17 -6.48 -0.08
N ASP A 28 0.85 -6.62 0.75
CA ASP A 28 2.19 -6.09 0.52
C ASP A 28 3.27 -7.13 0.90
N SER A 29 4.50 -6.94 0.42
CA SER A 29 5.65 -7.73 0.86
C SER A 29 6.09 -7.43 2.30
N GLY A 30 5.75 -6.23 2.79
CA GLY A 30 6.04 -5.74 4.14
C GLY A 30 4.90 -4.87 4.66
N VAL A 31 5.22 -3.82 5.42
CA VAL A 31 4.21 -2.93 5.99
C VAL A 31 4.11 -1.56 5.32
N GLY A 32 4.91 -1.33 4.28
CA GLY A 32 4.83 -0.10 3.47
C GLY A 32 3.47 0.12 2.81
N GLY A 33 2.78 -0.97 2.44
CA GLY A 33 1.43 -0.94 1.85
C GLY A 33 0.36 -0.32 2.74
N LEU A 34 0.65 -0.08 4.03
CA LEU A 34 -0.20 0.71 4.92
C LEU A 34 -0.40 2.14 4.39
N SER A 35 0.54 2.68 3.62
CA SER A 35 0.40 3.97 2.95
C SER A 35 -0.76 3.96 1.94
N VAL A 36 -0.85 2.93 1.11
CA VAL A 36 -1.94 2.73 0.15
C VAL A 36 -3.26 2.40 0.86
N TYR A 37 -3.21 1.52 1.84
CA TYR A 37 -4.37 1.18 2.66
C TYR A 37 -5.00 2.42 3.30
N ASN A 38 -4.18 3.34 3.82
CA ASN A 38 -4.67 4.55 4.46
C ASN A 38 -5.49 5.43 3.49
N GLU A 39 -5.02 5.60 2.26
CA GLU A 39 -5.75 6.33 1.21
C GLU A 39 -7.09 5.65 0.86
N VAL A 40 -7.07 4.32 0.74
CA VAL A 40 -8.29 3.55 0.46
C VAL A 40 -9.28 3.65 1.62
N ARG A 41 -8.83 3.51 2.86
CA ARG A 41 -9.67 3.58 4.06
C ARG A 41 -10.31 4.96 4.25
N GLN A 42 -9.62 6.04 3.88
CA GLN A 42 -10.20 7.38 3.96
C GLN A 42 -11.42 7.57 3.04
N LEU A 43 -11.41 6.97 1.85
CA LEU A 43 -12.55 7.01 0.94
C LEU A 43 -13.61 5.94 1.26
N LEU A 44 -13.20 4.81 1.81
CA LEU A 44 -14.03 3.62 2.03
C LEU A 44 -13.89 3.13 3.49
N PRO A 45 -14.29 3.92 4.50
CA PRO A 45 -14.09 3.57 5.90
C PRO A 45 -14.93 2.36 6.37
N ASN A 46 -16.02 2.06 5.68
CA ASN A 46 -16.99 1.04 6.06
C ASN A 46 -16.78 -0.31 5.35
N LEU A 47 -15.55 -0.65 4.97
CA LEU A 47 -15.24 -1.98 4.46
C LEU A 47 -14.67 -2.89 5.55
N HIS A 48 -14.74 -4.19 5.32
CA HIS A 48 -13.96 -5.16 6.08
C HIS A 48 -12.60 -5.31 5.40
N TYR A 49 -11.53 -4.96 6.09
CA TYR A 49 -10.18 -5.02 5.56
C TYR A 49 -9.40 -6.19 6.16
N ILE A 50 -8.72 -6.91 5.28
CA ILE A 50 -7.67 -7.86 5.62
C ILE A 50 -6.37 -7.30 5.06
N TYR A 51 -5.40 -7.01 5.92
CA TYR A 51 -4.05 -6.61 5.51
C TYR A 51 -3.12 -7.80 5.63
N ALA A 52 -2.61 -8.30 4.53
CA ALA A 52 -1.67 -9.43 4.53
C ALA A 52 -0.27 -8.97 4.09
N PHE A 53 0.76 -9.38 4.81
CA PHE A 53 2.15 -9.06 4.47
C PHE A 53 3.07 -10.28 4.61
N ASP A 54 4.06 -10.36 3.70
CA ASP A 54 4.98 -11.50 3.61
C ASP A 54 6.31 -11.20 4.31
N ASN A 55 6.32 -11.21 5.62
CA ASN A 55 7.50 -10.97 6.43
C ASN A 55 8.60 -12.04 6.27
N VAL A 56 8.26 -13.22 5.76
CA VAL A 56 9.24 -14.32 5.53
C VAL A 56 10.07 -14.09 4.26
N ALA A 57 9.47 -13.54 3.21
CA ALA A 57 10.16 -13.31 1.94
C ALA A 57 10.54 -11.84 1.69
N PHE A 58 10.26 -10.95 2.63
CA PHE A 58 10.66 -9.54 2.57
C PHE A 58 12.20 -9.38 2.52
N PRO A 59 12.76 -8.43 1.75
CA PRO A 59 12.08 -7.55 0.78
C PRO A 59 11.98 -8.19 -0.62
N TYR A 60 10.86 -7.97 -1.31
CA TYR A 60 10.63 -8.50 -2.67
C TYR A 60 11.54 -7.89 -3.74
N GLY A 61 12.13 -6.74 -3.46
CA GLY A 61 13.09 -6.09 -4.37
C GLY A 61 14.35 -6.90 -4.69
N GLU A 62 14.60 -7.98 -3.94
CA GLU A 62 15.75 -8.87 -4.10
C GLU A 62 15.37 -10.25 -4.64
N LYS A 63 14.10 -10.51 -4.89
CA LYS A 63 13.59 -11.82 -5.34
C LYS A 63 13.42 -11.87 -6.85
N SER A 64 13.49 -13.09 -7.42
CA SER A 64 13.19 -13.33 -8.82
C SER A 64 11.70 -13.08 -9.14
N GLU A 65 11.40 -12.77 -10.39
CA GLU A 65 10.01 -12.55 -10.83
C GLU A 65 9.14 -13.80 -10.63
N GLU A 66 9.67 -14.96 -11.02
CA GLU A 66 8.98 -16.26 -10.86
C GLU A 66 8.64 -16.54 -9.40
N PHE A 67 9.59 -16.32 -8.49
CA PHE A 67 9.35 -16.47 -7.05
C PHE A 67 8.22 -15.54 -6.57
N ILE A 68 8.27 -14.25 -6.96
CA ILE A 68 7.27 -13.28 -6.54
C ILE A 68 5.88 -13.66 -7.05
N VAL A 69 5.76 -14.03 -8.33
CA VAL A 69 4.48 -14.41 -8.93
C VAL A 69 3.87 -15.60 -8.20
N THR A 70 4.64 -16.68 -8.02
CA THR A 70 4.18 -17.88 -7.31
C THR A 70 3.75 -17.53 -5.88
N ARG A 71 4.61 -16.84 -5.16
CA ARG A 71 4.39 -16.48 -3.76
C ARG A 71 3.15 -15.63 -3.53
N VAL A 72 2.94 -14.61 -4.37
CA VAL A 72 1.77 -13.72 -4.26
C VAL A 72 0.48 -14.46 -4.60
N VAL A 73 0.50 -15.32 -5.63
CA VAL A 73 -0.67 -16.15 -5.99
C VAL A 73 -1.04 -17.09 -4.85
N ASP A 74 -0.06 -17.77 -4.24
CA ASP A 74 -0.28 -18.70 -3.14
C ASP A 74 -0.86 -17.99 -1.90
N ILE A 75 -0.34 -16.80 -1.56
CA ILE A 75 -0.84 -16.00 -0.43
C ILE A 75 -2.29 -15.56 -0.67
N VAL A 76 -2.59 -15.01 -1.85
CA VAL A 76 -3.95 -14.57 -2.19
C VAL A 76 -4.91 -15.75 -2.21
N ASP A 77 -4.49 -16.92 -2.73
CA ASP A 77 -5.29 -18.14 -2.74
C ASP A 77 -5.58 -18.64 -1.30
N ALA A 78 -4.57 -18.62 -0.42
CA ALA A 78 -4.74 -19.00 0.98
C ALA A 78 -5.71 -18.07 1.74
N VAL A 79 -5.66 -16.76 1.49
CA VAL A 79 -6.61 -15.81 2.07
C VAL A 79 -8.00 -16.03 1.49
N ALA A 80 -8.14 -16.20 0.17
CA ALA A 80 -9.42 -16.39 -0.50
C ALA A 80 -10.14 -17.69 -0.08
N LYS A 81 -9.38 -18.73 0.33
CA LYS A 81 -9.94 -19.96 0.91
C LYS A 81 -10.49 -19.77 2.34
N ARG A 82 -9.97 -18.80 3.10
CA ARG A 82 -10.41 -18.52 4.47
C ARG A 82 -11.49 -17.46 4.55
N TYR A 83 -11.47 -16.50 3.64
CA TYR A 83 -12.34 -15.33 3.67
C TYR A 83 -12.94 -15.07 2.29
N PRO A 84 -14.25 -14.80 2.19
CA PRO A 84 -14.86 -14.37 0.94
C PRO A 84 -14.35 -12.98 0.57
N LEU A 85 -13.69 -12.84 -0.57
CA LEU A 85 -13.10 -11.57 -1.03
C LEU A 85 -13.96 -10.90 -2.10
N SER A 86 -14.23 -9.61 -1.92
CA SER A 86 -14.83 -8.75 -2.95
C SER A 86 -13.79 -8.26 -3.95
N MET A 87 -12.57 -7.98 -3.49
CA MET A 87 -11.44 -7.59 -4.34
C MET A 87 -10.11 -7.71 -3.61
N VAL A 88 -9.03 -7.58 -4.38
CA VAL A 88 -7.66 -7.58 -3.88
C VAL A 88 -6.90 -6.35 -4.37
N ILE A 89 -6.18 -5.69 -3.48
CA ILE A 89 -5.23 -4.61 -3.77
C ILE A 89 -3.83 -5.15 -3.51
N ILE A 90 -3.02 -5.23 -4.55
CA ILE A 90 -1.58 -5.52 -4.42
C ILE A 90 -0.88 -4.19 -4.15
N ALA A 91 -0.71 -3.89 -2.87
CA ALA A 91 -0.10 -2.65 -2.38
C ALA A 91 1.43 -2.74 -2.31
N CYS A 92 2.05 -3.42 -3.27
CA CYS A 92 3.48 -3.56 -3.43
C CYS A 92 3.84 -3.26 -4.90
N ASN A 93 4.59 -2.20 -5.17
CA ASN A 93 5.01 -1.87 -6.54
C ASN A 93 5.79 -3.02 -7.16
N THR A 94 6.72 -3.61 -6.41
CA THR A 94 7.55 -4.71 -6.89
C THR A 94 6.71 -5.93 -7.28
N ALA A 95 5.73 -6.32 -6.45
CA ALA A 95 4.82 -7.43 -6.75
C ALA A 95 3.87 -7.09 -7.90
N SER A 96 3.32 -5.88 -7.93
CA SER A 96 2.38 -5.45 -8.96
C SER A 96 2.96 -5.51 -10.37
N THR A 97 4.24 -5.16 -10.53
CA THR A 97 4.88 -5.16 -11.86
C THR A 97 4.95 -6.54 -12.52
N VAL A 98 4.82 -7.63 -11.76
CA VAL A 98 5.00 -9.00 -12.29
C VAL A 98 3.80 -9.92 -12.02
N SER A 99 3.05 -9.75 -10.92
CA SER A 99 2.04 -10.73 -10.50
C SER A 99 0.61 -10.45 -11.01
N LEU A 100 0.29 -9.23 -11.44
CA LEU A 100 -1.08 -8.87 -11.84
C LEU A 100 -1.66 -9.75 -12.95
N PRO A 101 -0.94 -10.13 -14.03
CA PRO A 101 -1.50 -11.01 -15.06
C PRO A 101 -1.89 -12.37 -14.49
N ALA A 102 -1.03 -12.99 -13.66
CA ALA A 102 -1.30 -14.29 -13.06
C ALA A 102 -2.49 -14.26 -12.09
N LEU A 103 -2.56 -13.21 -11.25
CA LEU A 103 -3.67 -13.02 -10.32
C LEU A 103 -5.00 -12.84 -11.05
N ARG A 104 -5.05 -12.01 -12.09
CA ARG A 104 -6.26 -11.76 -12.90
C ARG A 104 -6.70 -12.97 -13.70
N ALA A 105 -5.78 -13.83 -14.09
CA ALA A 105 -6.10 -15.10 -14.75
C ALA A 105 -6.63 -16.15 -13.75
N ARG A 106 -6.18 -16.10 -12.48
CA ARG A 106 -6.51 -17.10 -11.45
C ARG A 106 -7.80 -16.82 -10.71
N PHE A 107 -8.14 -15.55 -10.46
CA PHE A 107 -9.24 -15.16 -9.59
C PHE A 107 -10.32 -14.38 -10.34
N ALA A 108 -11.59 -14.63 -9.95
CA ALA A 108 -12.75 -13.97 -10.55
C ALA A 108 -13.03 -12.57 -9.98
N PHE A 109 -12.54 -12.27 -8.78
CA PHE A 109 -12.69 -10.95 -8.19
C PHE A 109 -11.67 -9.95 -8.79
N PRO A 110 -11.99 -8.64 -8.81
CA PRO A 110 -11.08 -7.62 -9.30
C PRO A 110 -9.76 -7.58 -8.53
N VAL A 111 -8.65 -7.40 -9.27
CA VAL A 111 -7.31 -7.22 -8.71
C VAL A 111 -6.74 -5.89 -9.17
N VAL A 112 -6.47 -5.00 -8.22
CA VAL A 112 -5.81 -3.71 -8.44
C VAL A 112 -4.37 -3.81 -7.98
N GLY A 113 -3.43 -3.32 -8.79
CA GLY A 113 -2.03 -3.21 -8.40
C GLY A 113 -1.57 -1.76 -8.38
N VAL A 114 -0.62 -1.48 -7.50
CA VAL A 114 0.05 -0.20 -7.43
C VAL A 114 1.14 -0.14 -8.48
N VAL A 115 1.13 0.92 -9.29
CA VAL A 115 2.16 1.19 -10.30
C VAL A 115 2.72 2.59 -10.09
N PRO A 116 4.01 2.83 -10.43
CA PRO A 116 4.59 4.16 -10.28
C PRO A 116 3.78 5.24 -11.02
N ALA A 117 3.54 6.37 -10.36
CA ALA A 117 2.70 7.48 -10.85
C ALA A 117 3.41 8.33 -11.93
N ILE A 118 3.98 7.69 -12.96
CA ILE A 118 4.77 8.34 -14.01
C ILE A 118 3.93 9.33 -14.82
N LYS A 119 2.73 8.91 -15.25
CA LYS A 119 1.84 9.76 -16.06
C LYS A 119 1.43 11.08 -15.38
N PRO A 120 0.97 11.10 -14.13
CA PRO A 120 0.70 12.36 -13.44
C PRO A 120 1.97 13.18 -13.20
N ALA A 121 3.12 12.55 -12.91
CA ALA A 121 4.37 13.26 -12.72
C ALA A 121 4.83 13.99 -13.98
N ALA A 122 4.78 13.33 -15.13
CA ALA A 122 5.11 13.93 -16.43
C ALA A 122 4.23 15.16 -16.78
N ARG A 123 2.99 15.20 -16.29
CA ARG A 123 2.09 16.35 -16.48
C ARG A 123 2.34 17.48 -15.50
N LEU A 124 2.94 17.19 -14.36
CA LEU A 124 3.11 18.14 -13.25
C LEU A 124 4.49 18.79 -13.23
N THR A 125 5.50 18.17 -13.83
CA THR A 125 6.84 18.73 -13.90
C THR A 125 6.83 20.07 -14.66
N ARG A 126 7.63 21.01 -14.18
CA ARG A 126 7.79 22.34 -14.78
C ARG A 126 9.13 22.47 -15.53
N ASN A 127 10.17 21.78 -15.02
CA ASN A 127 11.48 21.79 -15.66
C ASN A 127 11.70 20.61 -16.63
N GLY A 128 10.68 19.75 -16.80
CA GLY A 128 10.76 18.59 -17.67
C GLY A 128 11.58 17.42 -17.11
N ILE A 129 12.00 17.49 -15.84
CA ILE A 129 12.80 16.43 -15.20
C ILE A 129 11.97 15.75 -14.10
N VAL A 130 11.71 14.48 -14.30
CA VAL A 130 10.97 13.62 -13.35
C VAL A 130 11.93 12.67 -12.67
N GLY A 131 11.94 12.66 -11.33
CA GLY A 131 12.63 11.65 -10.54
C GLY A 131 11.73 10.45 -10.33
N LEU A 132 12.25 9.24 -10.51
CA LEU A 132 11.61 8.00 -10.05
C LEU A 132 12.43 7.40 -8.92
N LEU A 133 11.91 7.48 -7.70
CA LEU A 133 12.48 6.86 -6.52
C LEU A 133 11.74 5.55 -6.24
N ALA A 134 12.45 4.41 -6.34
CA ALA A 134 11.83 3.09 -6.22
C ALA A 134 12.80 2.05 -5.63
N THR A 135 12.43 0.79 -5.57
CA THR A 135 13.38 -0.29 -5.28
C THR A 135 14.29 -0.51 -6.48
N ARG A 136 15.49 -1.09 -6.24
CA ARG A 136 16.43 -1.42 -7.33
C ARG A 136 15.80 -2.33 -8.39
N ALA A 137 14.96 -3.29 -7.96
CA ALA A 137 14.25 -4.17 -8.90
C ALA A 137 13.25 -3.38 -9.75
N THR A 138 12.42 -2.53 -9.15
CA THR A 138 11.42 -1.72 -9.88
C THR A 138 12.07 -0.85 -10.94
N VAL A 139 13.18 -0.18 -10.61
CA VAL A 139 13.92 0.69 -11.56
C VAL A 139 14.47 -0.09 -12.76
N ARG A 140 14.89 -1.35 -12.56
CA ARG A 140 15.53 -2.16 -13.60
C ARG A 140 14.55 -2.89 -14.51
N ARG A 141 13.28 -3.03 -14.12
CA ARG A 141 12.31 -3.84 -14.87
C ARG A 141 11.91 -3.22 -16.19
N PRO A 142 11.72 -4.06 -17.24
CA PRO A 142 11.18 -3.61 -18.52
C PRO A 142 9.85 -2.86 -18.36
N TYR A 143 8.94 -3.36 -17.55
CA TYR A 143 7.66 -2.73 -17.26
C TYR A 143 7.77 -1.25 -16.84
N THR A 144 8.75 -0.92 -15.98
CA THR A 144 8.99 0.48 -15.56
C THR A 144 9.49 1.35 -16.71
N ARG A 145 10.38 0.80 -17.54
CA ARG A 145 10.87 1.49 -18.74
C ARG A 145 9.75 1.74 -19.75
N ASP A 146 8.87 0.76 -19.94
CA ASP A 146 7.72 0.87 -20.83
C ASP A 146 6.75 1.95 -20.35
N LEU A 147 6.49 2.03 -19.03
CA LEU A 147 5.69 3.12 -18.44
C LEU A 147 6.32 4.50 -18.71
N VAL A 148 7.63 4.64 -18.54
CA VAL A 148 8.33 5.88 -18.82
C VAL A 148 8.26 6.23 -20.30
N ALA A 149 8.55 5.27 -21.18
CA ALA A 149 8.47 5.47 -22.63
C ALA A 149 7.05 5.87 -23.08
N GLN A 150 6.03 5.28 -22.47
CA GLN A 150 4.64 5.55 -22.83
C GLN A 150 4.12 6.89 -22.31
N PHE A 151 4.50 7.29 -21.09
CA PHE A 151 3.85 8.40 -20.39
C PHE A 151 4.75 9.60 -20.09
N ALA A 152 6.07 9.47 -20.23
CA ALA A 152 7.05 10.49 -19.92
C ALA A 152 8.14 10.62 -21.01
N SER A 153 7.81 10.28 -22.27
CA SER A 153 8.74 10.37 -23.40
C SER A 153 9.28 11.78 -23.64
N GLU A 154 8.50 12.80 -23.31
CA GLU A 154 8.87 14.23 -23.42
C GLU A 154 9.66 14.74 -22.19
N CYS A 155 9.83 13.92 -21.16
CA CYS A 155 10.52 14.28 -19.93
C CYS A 155 11.87 13.56 -19.83
N LYS A 156 12.84 14.22 -19.22
CA LYS A 156 14.02 13.53 -18.72
C LYS A 156 13.65 12.79 -17.44
N THR A 157 13.79 11.47 -17.42
CA THR A 157 13.50 10.66 -16.23
C THR A 157 14.77 10.22 -15.56
N GLU A 158 14.97 10.66 -14.31
CA GLU A 158 16.09 10.29 -13.46
C GLU A 158 15.65 9.23 -12.46
N MET A 159 16.18 8.00 -12.60
CA MET A 159 15.77 6.87 -11.78
C MET A 159 16.77 6.60 -10.66
N LEU A 160 16.27 6.44 -9.43
CA LEU A 160 17.08 6.13 -8.25
C LEU A 160 16.47 4.95 -7.50
N GLY A 161 17.23 3.85 -7.38
CA GLY A 161 16.82 2.65 -6.66
C GLY A 161 17.49 2.58 -5.29
N SER A 162 16.72 2.47 -4.21
CA SER A 162 17.23 2.34 -2.84
C SER A 162 16.53 1.23 -2.06
N ALA A 163 17.33 0.33 -1.47
CA ALA A 163 16.86 -0.60 -0.44
C ALA A 163 16.92 0.09 0.94
N GLU A 164 17.92 0.94 1.16
CA GLU A 164 18.13 1.64 2.43
C GLU A 164 16.93 2.51 2.85
N LEU A 165 16.26 3.18 1.90
CA LEU A 165 15.04 3.92 2.21
C LEU A 165 13.88 3.02 2.62
N VAL A 166 13.82 1.79 2.16
CA VAL A 166 12.83 0.82 2.63
C VAL A 166 13.07 0.49 4.10
N GLU A 167 14.32 0.23 4.47
CA GLU A 167 14.73 -0.03 5.86
C GLU A 167 14.42 1.16 6.78
N LEU A 168 14.71 2.39 6.33
CA LEU A 168 14.39 3.61 7.08
C LEU A 168 12.88 3.76 7.29
N ALA A 169 12.05 3.43 6.31
CA ALA A 169 10.60 3.49 6.47
C ALA A 169 10.09 2.46 7.48
N GLU A 170 10.63 1.25 7.49
CA GLU A 170 10.35 0.25 8.53
C GLU A 170 10.78 0.76 9.93
N MET A 171 11.98 1.33 10.05
CA MET A 171 12.45 1.95 11.30
C MET A 171 11.48 3.02 11.80
N LYS A 172 10.98 3.89 10.89
CA LYS A 172 10.01 4.95 11.24
C LYS A 172 8.70 4.36 11.77
N LEU A 173 8.20 3.29 11.16
CA LEU A 173 7.01 2.58 11.63
C LEU A 173 7.20 2.02 13.05
N HIS A 174 8.40 1.55 13.37
CA HIS A 174 8.77 1.13 14.74
C HIS A 174 9.05 2.30 15.71
N GLY A 175 8.78 3.55 15.32
CA GLY A 175 8.92 4.74 16.16
C GLY A 175 10.35 5.24 16.30
N GLN A 176 11.27 4.80 15.45
CA GLN A 176 12.66 5.26 15.45
C GLN A 176 12.79 6.58 14.66
N THR A 177 13.71 7.42 15.11
CA THR A 177 14.04 8.67 14.41
C THR A 177 14.88 8.37 13.17
N ILE A 178 14.52 9.00 12.04
CA ILE A 178 15.21 8.81 10.77
C ILE A 178 16.36 9.81 10.61
N PRO A 179 17.60 9.32 10.38
CA PRO A 179 18.74 10.20 10.13
C PRO A 179 18.64 10.88 8.76
N LEU A 180 18.42 12.20 8.72
CA LEU A 180 18.33 12.96 7.47
C LEU A 180 19.60 12.87 6.61
N GLU A 181 20.77 12.68 7.23
CA GLU A 181 22.03 12.49 6.49
C GLU A 181 22.03 11.20 5.67
N THR A 182 21.37 10.15 6.14
CA THR A 182 21.20 8.91 5.36
C THR A 182 20.30 9.16 4.15
N VAL A 183 19.19 9.87 4.34
CA VAL A 183 18.29 10.27 3.24
C VAL A 183 19.05 11.15 2.23
N ARG A 184 19.83 12.12 2.72
CA ARG A 184 20.67 13.02 1.88
C ARG A 184 21.68 12.23 1.06
N ARG A 185 22.36 11.27 1.67
CA ARG A 185 23.32 10.41 0.98
C ARG A 185 22.67 9.62 -0.16
N VAL A 186 21.49 9.05 0.08
CA VAL A 186 20.74 8.30 -0.94
C VAL A 186 20.33 9.22 -2.10
N LEU A 187 19.87 10.43 -1.82
CA LEU A 187 19.42 11.40 -2.82
C LEU A 187 20.58 12.19 -3.48
N GLN A 188 21.82 11.97 -3.04
CA GLN A 188 22.99 12.72 -3.52
C GLN A 188 23.15 12.76 -5.04
N PRO A 189 22.86 11.70 -5.83
CA PRO A 189 22.91 11.78 -7.28
C PRO A 189 22.04 12.89 -7.86
N TRP A 190 20.87 13.12 -7.32
CA TRP A 190 19.98 14.21 -7.74
C TRP A 190 20.41 15.56 -7.20
N LEU A 191 20.81 15.62 -5.91
CA LEU A 191 21.24 16.86 -5.25
C LEU A 191 22.48 17.49 -5.86
N ARG A 192 23.31 16.71 -6.58
CA ARG A 192 24.51 17.19 -7.29
C ARG A 192 24.24 17.63 -8.73
N MET A 193 23.03 17.43 -9.24
CA MET A 193 22.67 17.89 -10.58
C MET A 193 22.58 19.42 -10.59
N SER A 194 22.96 20.04 -11.69
CA SER A 194 22.77 21.48 -11.91
C SER A 194 21.28 21.83 -11.92
N GLU A 195 20.46 20.92 -12.41
CA GLU A 195 19.01 21.01 -12.43
C GLU A 195 18.42 19.66 -11.99
N PRO A 196 18.05 19.52 -10.69
CA PRO A 196 17.48 18.30 -10.15
C PRO A 196 16.00 18.14 -10.56
N PRO A 197 15.41 16.92 -10.39
CA PRO A 197 13.99 16.71 -10.62
C PRO A 197 13.14 17.65 -9.73
N ASP A 198 12.18 18.35 -10.33
CA ASP A 198 11.21 19.16 -9.59
C ASP A 198 9.96 18.37 -9.17
N THR A 199 9.84 17.17 -9.70
CA THR A 199 8.73 16.24 -9.43
C THR A 199 9.29 14.85 -9.26
N VAL A 200 9.02 14.23 -8.11
CA VAL A 200 9.54 12.92 -7.72
C VAL A 200 8.41 11.93 -7.50
N VAL A 201 8.42 10.84 -8.27
CA VAL A 201 7.52 9.71 -8.11
C VAL A 201 8.04 8.79 -7.01
N LEU A 202 7.20 8.55 -6.00
CA LEU A 202 7.46 7.58 -4.94
C LEU A 202 6.98 6.19 -5.42
N GLY A 203 7.86 5.49 -6.12
CA GLY A 203 7.59 4.19 -6.77
C GLY A 203 7.76 2.97 -5.86
N CYS A 204 7.72 3.18 -4.55
CA CYS A 204 7.69 2.14 -3.52
C CYS A 204 6.70 2.56 -2.44
N THR A 205 5.89 1.63 -1.95
CA THR A 205 4.86 1.89 -0.94
C THR A 205 5.41 2.33 0.42
N HIS A 206 6.67 2.05 0.70
CA HIS A 206 7.36 2.55 1.88
C HIS A 206 7.69 4.05 1.81
N PHE A 207 7.90 4.60 0.63
CA PHE A 207 8.45 5.95 0.50
C PHE A 207 7.47 7.08 0.85
N PRO A 208 6.15 6.96 0.67
CA PRO A 208 5.21 7.93 1.23
C PRO A 208 5.30 8.08 2.76
N LEU A 209 5.73 7.03 3.47
CA LEU A 209 5.97 7.07 4.91
C LEU A 209 7.14 7.99 5.29
N LEU A 210 8.08 8.23 4.36
CA LEU A 210 9.24 9.12 4.51
C LEU A 210 9.03 10.48 3.84
N ALA A 211 7.81 10.86 3.50
CA ALA A 211 7.54 12.09 2.74
C ALA A 211 8.13 13.34 3.40
N GLU A 212 8.05 13.44 4.72
CA GLU A 212 8.61 14.57 5.50
C GLU A 212 10.14 14.63 5.40
N GLU A 213 10.83 13.49 5.56
CA GLU A 213 12.28 13.38 5.49
C GLU A 213 12.79 13.62 4.08
N LEU A 214 12.08 13.09 3.07
CA LEU A 214 12.40 13.33 1.67
C LEU A 214 12.24 14.82 1.32
N GLN A 215 11.14 15.44 1.76
CA GLN A 215 10.88 16.85 1.52
C GLN A 215 11.90 17.77 2.21
N ALA A 216 12.38 17.37 3.41
CA ALA A 216 13.41 18.12 4.16
C ALA A 216 14.79 18.09 3.48
N VAL A 217 15.04 17.13 2.60
CA VAL A 217 16.34 16.93 1.92
C VAL A 217 16.32 17.40 0.46
N LEU A 218 15.19 17.21 -0.23
CA LEU A 218 15.03 17.64 -1.62
C LEU A 218 14.96 19.18 -1.74
N PRO A 219 15.30 19.74 -2.90
CA PRO A 219 15.17 21.18 -3.12
C PRO A 219 13.76 21.70 -2.81
N GLU A 220 13.68 22.93 -2.30
CA GLU A 220 12.42 23.58 -2.02
C GLU A 220 11.51 23.61 -3.26
N GLY A 221 10.24 23.30 -3.07
CA GLY A 221 9.25 23.25 -4.16
C GLY A 221 9.23 21.94 -4.95
N THR A 222 10.10 20.96 -4.64
CA THR A 222 10.02 19.61 -5.21
C THR A 222 8.70 18.95 -4.82
N ARG A 223 7.99 18.39 -5.80
CA ARG A 223 6.71 17.71 -5.58
C ARG A 223 6.93 16.21 -5.42
N LEU A 224 6.36 15.64 -4.38
CA LEU A 224 6.29 14.20 -4.18
C LEU A 224 4.95 13.67 -4.67
N ILE A 225 4.97 12.60 -5.45
CA ILE A 225 3.76 12.00 -6.05
C ILE A 225 3.82 10.50 -5.83
N ASP A 226 2.75 9.94 -5.28
CA ASP A 226 2.52 8.51 -5.16
C ASP A 226 1.24 8.07 -5.87
N SER A 227 0.93 6.77 -5.79
CA SER A 227 -0.23 6.19 -6.45
C SER A 227 -1.42 5.98 -5.52
N GLY A 228 -1.31 6.24 -4.22
CA GLY A 228 -2.30 5.87 -3.21
C GLY A 228 -3.70 6.40 -3.51
N ALA A 229 -3.84 7.71 -3.74
CA ALA A 229 -5.12 8.33 -4.04
C ALA A 229 -5.74 7.82 -5.36
N ALA A 230 -4.92 7.47 -6.37
CA ALA A 230 -5.42 6.90 -7.61
C ALA A 230 -5.94 5.47 -7.41
N ILE A 231 -5.24 4.67 -6.61
CA ILE A 231 -5.67 3.33 -6.21
C ILE A 231 -6.97 3.39 -5.42
N ALA A 232 -7.10 4.33 -4.48
CA ALA A 232 -8.30 4.51 -3.68
C ALA A 232 -9.53 4.81 -4.59
N ARG A 233 -9.42 5.74 -5.53
CA ARG A 233 -10.48 6.03 -6.51
C ARG A 233 -10.81 4.83 -7.40
N ARG A 234 -9.80 4.07 -7.86
CA ARG A 234 -10.03 2.86 -8.66
C ARG A 234 -10.74 1.79 -7.85
N THR A 235 -10.42 1.65 -6.57
CA THR A 235 -11.08 0.73 -5.64
C THR A 235 -12.57 1.05 -5.50
N VAL A 236 -12.91 2.33 -5.30
CA VAL A 236 -14.32 2.77 -5.25
C VAL A 236 -15.06 2.31 -6.51
N TRP A 237 -14.52 2.67 -7.68
CA TRP A 237 -15.17 2.34 -8.95
C TRP A 237 -15.38 0.83 -9.14
N LEU A 238 -14.40 0.01 -8.81
CA LEU A 238 -14.49 -1.45 -8.94
C LEU A 238 -15.51 -2.07 -8.00
N LEU A 239 -15.57 -1.62 -6.75
CA LEU A 239 -16.55 -2.10 -5.78
C LEU A 239 -17.99 -1.77 -6.19
N GLU A 240 -18.20 -0.64 -6.85
CA GLU A 240 -19.51 -0.23 -7.33
C GLU A 240 -19.97 -1.01 -8.58
N HIS A 241 -19.04 -1.39 -9.48
CA HIS A 241 -19.37 -1.85 -10.83
C HIS A 241 -19.00 -3.31 -11.11
N GLU A 242 -17.94 -3.84 -10.51
CA GLU A 242 -17.38 -5.14 -10.92
C GLU A 242 -17.20 -6.14 -9.76
N ALA A 243 -17.19 -5.68 -8.51
CA ALA A 243 -16.86 -6.58 -7.40
C ALA A 243 -18.04 -7.47 -6.99
N PRO A 244 -17.79 -8.76 -6.69
CA PRO A 244 -18.79 -9.62 -6.07
C PRO A 244 -19.12 -9.12 -4.66
N LYS A 245 -20.39 -9.29 -4.23
CA LYS A 245 -20.83 -8.90 -2.88
C LYS A 245 -20.42 -9.95 -1.84
N ALA A 246 -19.13 -10.10 -1.64
CA ALA A 246 -18.56 -10.95 -0.61
C ALA A 246 -18.39 -10.12 0.69
N CYS A 247 -19.31 -10.25 1.61
CA CYS A 247 -19.41 -9.40 2.80
C CYS A 247 -19.08 -10.14 4.09
N SER A 248 -18.61 -9.40 5.09
CA SER A 248 -18.25 -9.90 6.41
C SER A 248 -18.74 -8.96 7.51
N THR A 249 -19.01 -9.51 8.66
CA THR A 249 -19.26 -8.80 9.92
C THR A 249 -18.04 -8.74 10.84
N HIS A 250 -16.93 -9.36 10.42
CA HIS A 250 -15.72 -9.43 11.24
C HIS A 250 -15.01 -8.07 11.36
N ALA A 251 -14.25 -7.91 12.44
CA ALA A 251 -13.32 -6.80 12.60
C ALA A 251 -12.16 -6.90 11.58
N ASN A 252 -11.53 -5.76 11.30
CA ASN A 252 -10.35 -5.71 10.44
C ASN A 252 -9.20 -6.52 11.05
N LEU A 253 -8.45 -7.21 10.20
CA LEU A 253 -7.48 -8.21 10.62
C LEU A 253 -6.19 -8.06 9.80
N ALA A 254 -5.05 -8.18 10.48
CA ALA A 254 -3.75 -8.30 9.82
C ALA A 254 -3.31 -9.78 9.79
N LEU A 255 -2.70 -10.18 8.68
CA LEU A 255 -2.13 -11.51 8.46
C LEU A 255 -0.65 -11.40 8.14
N CYS A 256 0.18 -12.24 8.75
CA CYS A 256 1.59 -12.39 8.38
C CYS A 256 1.92 -13.87 8.13
N MET A 257 3.04 -14.13 7.47
CA MET A 257 3.44 -15.51 7.16
C MET A 257 4.07 -16.20 8.38
N GLU A 258 4.68 -15.41 9.27
CA GLU A 258 5.27 -15.91 10.52
C GLU A 258 5.09 -14.89 11.65
N ILE A 259 4.69 -15.37 12.82
CA ILE A 259 4.66 -14.57 14.05
C ILE A 259 6.06 -14.58 14.65
N THR A 260 6.71 -13.45 14.65
CA THR A 260 8.04 -13.23 15.25
C THR A 260 7.95 -12.08 16.28
N PRO A 261 8.95 -11.90 17.16
CA PRO A 261 8.99 -10.77 18.07
C PRO A 261 8.86 -9.43 17.34
N GLU A 262 9.46 -9.30 16.16
CA GLU A 262 9.41 -8.09 15.33
C GLU A 262 7.99 -7.84 14.79
N THR A 263 7.29 -8.86 14.32
CA THR A 263 5.90 -8.69 13.86
C THR A 263 4.94 -8.38 15.00
N VAL A 264 5.19 -8.91 16.19
CA VAL A 264 4.40 -8.56 17.39
C VAL A 264 4.60 -7.09 17.77
N GLN A 265 5.80 -6.54 17.61
CA GLN A 265 6.09 -5.12 17.84
C GLN A 265 5.36 -4.19 16.86
N LEU A 266 4.85 -4.69 15.73
CA LEU A 266 4.01 -3.93 14.81
C LEU A 266 2.57 -3.75 15.31
N MET A 267 2.12 -4.47 16.32
CA MET A 267 0.72 -4.38 16.80
C MET A 267 0.26 -2.95 17.13
N PRO A 268 1.04 -2.10 17.83
CA PRO A 268 0.62 -0.72 18.09
C PRO A 268 0.43 0.10 16.81
N VAL A 269 1.23 -0.19 15.76
CA VAL A 269 1.09 0.42 14.44
C VAL A 269 -0.19 -0.07 13.78
N LEU A 270 -0.36 -1.38 13.68
CA LEU A 270 -1.53 -2.01 13.07
C LEU A 270 -2.84 -1.55 13.73
N GLN A 271 -2.86 -1.42 15.05
CA GLN A 271 -4.02 -0.90 15.81
C GLN A 271 -4.35 0.55 15.44
N ARG A 272 -3.36 1.42 15.25
CA ARG A 272 -3.60 2.80 14.76
C ARG A 272 -4.23 2.82 13.37
N TYR A 273 -3.93 1.82 12.55
CA TYR A 273 -4.57 1.62 11.25
C TYR A 273 -5.92 0.87 11.32
N GLY A 274 -6.37 0.48 12.52
CA GLY A 274 -7.67 -0.14 12.76
C GLY A 274 -7.69 -1.67 12.59
N PHE A 275 -6.54 -2.33 12.68
CA PHE A 275 -6.43 -3.79 12.72
C PHE A 275 -6.35 -4.26 14.17
N GLU A 276 -7.35 -5.03 14.60
CA GLU A 276 -7.48 -5.45 16.00
C GLU A 276 -6.58 -6.65 16.33
N LYS A 277 -6.28 -7.48 15.33
CA LYS A 277 -5.54 -8.72 15.47
C LYS A 277 -4.48 -8.90 14.41
N LEU A 278 -3.43 -9.61 14.78
CA LEU A 278 -2.41 -10.13 13.87
C LEU A 278 -2.42 -11.66 13.98
N GLU A 279 -2.64 -12.35 12.87
CA GLU A 279 -2.69 -13.81 12.81
C GLU A 279 -1.68 -14.35 11.80
N LYS A 280 -1.23 -15.59 12.03
CA LYS A 280 -0.42 -16.32 11.06
C LYS A 280 -1.30 -16.86 9.94
N LEU A 281 -0.91 -16.61 8.70
CA LEU A 281 -1.46 -17.28 7.52
C LEU A 281 -0.59 -18.50 7.17
N ALA A 282 -1.19 -19.68 7.19
CA ALA A 282 -0.54 -20.89 6.69
C ALA A 282 -0.74 -20.97 5.16
N LEU A 283 0.35 -21.25 4.42
CA LEU A 283 0.35 -21.52 2.98
C LEU A 283 0.36 -23.02 2.72
#